data_9bdcf11bdd8c114419bda0e0a045d4d1
#
_entry.id   9bdcf11bdd8c114419bda0e0a045d4d1
#
_cell.length_a   1.000
_cell.length_b   1.000
_cell.length_c   1.000
_cell.angle_alpha   90.00
_cell.angle_beta   90.00
_cell.angle_gamma   90.00
#
_symmetry.space_group_name_H-M   'P 1'
#
loop_
_entity.id
_entity.type
_entity.pdbx_description
1 polymer ?
#
loop_
_entity_poly.entity_id
_entity_poly.type
_entity_poly.pdbx_seq_one_letter_code
_entity_poly.pdbx_strand_id
1 'polypeptide(L)'
;AEGQSAVLAGLGIDEAGVGAPMRSSMETALLGHTSAGVPVHVDRHALAADALIVLGRVKPHTGFRGAIESGLCKMLAVGLGKIDGARALHAAGLAATIPAAAEIILSARPRSIGVALIENAYERVAAVEIVHAQRFAETDRTLLKAAWKLLPRIPVEAADLLIVEELGKDISGTGMDPNIIGMWRRFGGERTPNFARVAALRLSRGSHGNANGIGLADFTTRTTADAIDWSETYTNALTALDPGIAHLPVTLPTDYACIETALALCRRERGGEPTVVRIRSTRELTYLSISENLIGHLPDDVTITRSASGETLAFDDAGVLLPDQRWAAYHANV
;
A
#
# COMPACT_ATOMS: atom_id res chain seq x y z
N ALA A 1 -16.76 9.94 1.59
CA ALA A 1 -17.17 10.98 2.51
C ALA A 1 -17.46 10.44 3.90
N GLU A 2 -18.21 9.36 4.00
CA GLU A 2 -18.48 8.71 5.29
C GLU A 2 -17.18 8.19 5.92
N GLY A 3 -16.98 8.43 7.21
CA GLY A 3 -15.75 8.09 7.94
C GLY A 3 -14.58 9.03 7.72
N GLN A 4 -14.46 9.68 6.57
CA GLN A 4 -13.31 10.55 6.28
C GLN A 4 -13.30 11.83 7.12
N SER A 5 -14.46 12.37 7.45
CA SER A 5 -14.57 13.54 8.35
C SER A 5 -14.05 13.23 9.75
N ALA A 6 -14.33 12.02 10.26
CA ALA A 6 -13.83 11.59 11.56
C ALA A 6 -12.29 11.44 11.56
N VAL A 7 -11.71 10.91 10.47
CA VAL A 7 -10.26 10.82 10.31
C VAL A 7 -9.62 12.21 10.28
N LEU A 8 -10.20 13.15 9.52
CA LEU A 8 -9.70 14.52 9.44
C LEU A 8 -9.79 15.22 10.79
N ALA A 9 -10.92 15.09 11.49
CA ALA A 9 -11.09 15.67 12.83
C ALA A 9 -10.08 15.10 13.84
N GLY A 10 -9.78 13.79 13.76
CA GLY A 10 -8.74 13.15 14.57
C GLY A 10 -7.33 13.69 14.31
N LEU A 11 -7.11 14.29 13.15
CA LEU A 11 -5.87 14.98 12.75
C LEU A 11 -5.91 16.50 13.05
N GLY A 12 -6.96 17.01 13.71
CA GLY A 12 -7.15 18.44 13.94
C GLY A 12 -7.57 19.24 12.70
N ILE A 13 -7.99 18.55 11.64
CA ILE A 13 -8.47 19.16 10.39
C ILE A 13 -9.99 19.22 10.46
N ASP A 14 -10.52 20.28 11.05
CA ASP A 14 -11.93 20.60 11.17
C ASP A 14 -12.18 22.08 10.84
N GLU A 15 -13.44 22.51 10.83
CA GLU A 15 -13.81 23.89 10.48
C GLU A 15 -13.17 24.92 11.41
N ALA A 16 -13.00 24.61 12.71
CA ALA A 16 -12.38 25.48 13.69
C ALA A 16 -10.87 25.59 13.47
N GLY A 17 -10.20 24.45 13.23
CA GLY A 17 -8.76 24.40 13.02
C GLY A 17 -8.32 24.97 11.68
N VAL A 18 -9.12 24.78 10.62
CA VAL A 18 -8.80 25.25 9.27
C VAL A 18 -9.34 26.65 9.00
N GLY A 19 -10.35 27.10 9.74
CA GLY A 19 -10.97 28.40 9.55
C GLY A 19 -11.81 28.50 8.24
N ALA A 20 -12.26 27.35 7.70
CA ALA A 20 -13.06 27.28 6.48
C ALA A 20 -14.13 26.18 6.57
N PRO A 21 -15.28 26.34 5.89
CA PRO A 21 -16.33 25.32 5.91
C PRO A 21 -15.88 24.00 5.30
N MET A 22 -16.18 22.90 6.00
CA MET A 22 -15.94 21.55 5.46
C MET A 22 -17.13 21.07 4.65
N ARG A 23 -16.93 20.88 3.34
CA ARG A 23 -17.96 20.40 2.41
C ARG A 23 -17.63 18.98 1.98
N SER A 24 -18.51 18.03 2.31
CA SER A 24 -18.37 16.62 1.98
C SER A 24 -19.68 16.07 1.42
N SER A 25 -19.62 15.53 0.20
CA SER A 25 -20.76 14.91 -0.47
C SER A 25 -20.26 13.76 -1.35
N MET A 26 -21.16 12.79 -1.60
CA MET A 26 -20.95 11.75 -2.61
C MET A 26 -21.56 12.13 -3.97
N GLU A 27 -22.24 13.29 -4.03
CA GLU A 27 -22.87 13.76 -5.26
C GLU A 27 -21.84 14.20 -6.28
N THR A 28 -21.96 13.67 -7.49
CA THR A 28 -21.14 14.03 -8.65
C THR A 28 -22.00 14.64 -9.76
N ALA A 29 -21.33 15.34 -10.66
CA ALA A 29 -21.90 15.72 -11.96
C ALA A 29 -21.05 15.12 -13.08
N LEU A 30 -21.69 14.69 -14.15
CA LEU A 30 -21.01 14.25 -15.37
C LEU A 30 -20.49 15.51 -16.10
N LEU A 31 -19.16 15.61 -16.20
CA LEU A 31 -18.51 16.74 -16.86
C LEU A 31 -18.30 16.52 -18.36
N GLY A 32 -18.12 15.26 -18.77
CA GLY A 32 -17.88 14.88 -20.16
C GLY A 32 -17.41 13.45 -20.26
N HIS A 33 -16.84 13.10 -21.40
CA HIS A 33 -16.29 11.77 -21.66
C HIS A 33 -14.86 11.89 -22.20
N THR A 34 -14.01 10.95 -21.85
CA THR A 34 -12.68 10.82 -22.48
C THR A 34 -12.84 10.46 -23.97
N SER A 35 -11.76 10.58 -24.74
CA SER A 35 -11.73 10.14 -26.14
C SER A 35 -12.11 8.65 -26.35
N ALA A 36 -11.92 7.85 -25.32
CA ALA A 36 -12.33 6.44 -25.28
C ALA A 36 -13.80 6.24 -24.81
N GLY A 37 -14.57 7.30 -24.62
CA GLY A 37 -15.97 7.24 -24.20
C GLY A 37 -16.17 7.01 -22.69
N VAL A 38 -15.13 7.07 -21.87
CA VAL A 38 -15.25 6.88 -20.41
C VAL A 38 -15.82 8.13 -19.76
N PRO A 39 -16.93 8.03 -18.97
CA PRO A 39 -17.52 9.17 -18.32
C PRO A 39 -16.62 9.75 -17.23
N VAL A 40 -16.53 11.08 -17.18
CA VAL A 40 -15.75 11.83 -16.19
C VAL A 40 -16.68 12.51 -15.22
N HIS A 41 -16.75 11.98 -14.02
CA HIS A 41 -17.56 12.49 -12.91
C HIS A 41 -16.72 13.41 -12.01
N VAL A 42 -17.31 14.47 -11.50
CA VAL A 42 -16.66 15.42 -10.58
C VAL A 42 -17.60 15.83 -9.46
N ASP A 43 -17.06 15.92 -8.25
CA ASP A 43 -17.74 16.44 -7.07
C ASP A 43 -18.42 17.78 -7.36
N ARG A 44 -19.68 17.92 -6.97
CA ARG A 44 -20.47 19.13 -7.24
C ARG A 44 -19.93 20.39 -6.55
N HIS A 45 -19.39 20.25 -5.34
CA HIS A 45 -18.79 21.38 -4.63
C HIS A 45 -17.51 21.85 -5.34
N ALA A 46 -16.69 20.92 -5.83
CA ALA A 46 -15.50 21.25 -6.61
C ALA A 46 -15.87 21.95 -7.95
N LEU A 47 -16.96 21.51 -8.59
CA LEU A 47 -17.46 22.17 -9.80
C LEU A 47 -18.05 23.57 -9.53
N ALA A 48 -18.60 23.82 -8.36
CA ALA A 48 -19.15 25.12 -7.98
C ALA A 48 -18.08 26.13 -7.52
N ALA A 49 -16.87 25.67 -7.21
CA ALA A 49 -15.79 26.53 -6.75
C ALA A 49 -15.19 27.36 -7.90
N ASP A 50 -14.74 28.57 -7.61
CA ASP A 50 -14.09 29.48 -8.59
C ASP A 50 -12.68 28.96 -8.98
N ALA A 51 -11.99 28.31 -8.02
CA ALA A 51 -10.67 27.73 -8.20
C ALA A 51 -10.51 26.50 -7.28
N LEU A 52 -9.57 25.63 -7.60
CA LEU A 52 -9.25 24.45 -6.79
C LEU A 52 -7.80 24.51 -6.31
N ILE A 53 -7.58 24.17 -5.05
CA ILE A 53 -6.27 23.75 -4.55
C ILE A 53 -6.31 22.24 -4.36
N VAL A 54 -5.57 21.53 -5.19
CA VAL A 54 -5.53 20.06 -5.19
C VAL A 54 -4.29 19.61 -4.43
N LEU A 55 -4.49 18.92 -3.31
CA LEU A 55 -3.41 18.34 -2.53
C LEU A 55 -3.32 16.84 -2.83
N GLY A 56 -2.14 16.34 -3.21
CA GLY A 56 -1.96 14.94 -3.54
C GLY A 56 -0.58 14.41 -3.22
N ARG A 57 -0.53 13.20 -2.65
CA ARG A 57 0.71 12.46 -2.47
C ARG A 57 0.99 11.63 -3.73
N VAL A 58 2.21 11.78 -4.28
CA VAL A 58 2.68 10.98 -5.40
C VAL A 58 3.48 9.79 -4.86
N LYS A 59 3.05 8.59 -5.21
CA LYS A 59 3.69 7.34 -4.82
C LYS A 59 3.40 6.22 -5.83
N PRO A 60 4.23 5.17 -5.92
CA PRO A 60 3.92 3.97 -6.67
C PRO A 60 2.58 3.36 -6.27
N HIS A 61 1.81 2.90 -7.23
CA HIS A 61 0.51 2.27 -6.95
C HIS A 61 0.66 0.77 -6.69
N THR A 62 -0.20 0.23 -5.83
CA THR A 62 -0.20 -1.20 -5.46
C THR A 62 -0.99 -2.09 -6.42
N GLY A 63 -1.63 -1.52 -7.45
CA GLY A 63 -2.58 -2.24 -8.30
C GLY A 63 -2.45 -2.01 -9.79
N PHE A 64 -1.59 -1.11 -10.26
CA PHE A 64 -1.30 -0.92 -11.68
C PHE A 64 0.01 -0.16 -11.89
N ARG A 65 0.50 -0.18 -13.12
CA ARG A 65 1.65 0.60 -13.59
C ARG A 65 1.21 1.59 -14.65
N GLY A 66 1.78 2.79 -14.62
CA GLY A 66 1.53 3.83 -15.60
C GLY A 66 2.46 5.02 -15.45
N ALA A 67 2.41 5.95 -16.39
CA ALA A 67 3.18 7.18 -16.29
C ALA A 67 2.71 8.08 -15.12
N ILE A 68 1.47 7.92 -14.70
CA ILE A 68 0.85 8.56 -13.54
C ILE A 68 0.10 7.47 -12.78
N GLU A 69 0.52 7.18 -11.55
CA GLU A 69 -0.08 6.15 -10.70
C GLU A 69 -0.83 6.73 -9.51
N SER A 70 -0.53 7.98 -9.14
CA SER A 70 -1.08 8.70 -7.99
C SER A 70 -0.89 10.21 -8.18
N GLY A 71 -1.10 11.01 -7.12
CA GLY A 71 -0.84 12.46 -7.16
C GLY A 71 -2.03 13.30 -7.59
N LEU A 72 -1.75 14.43 -8.18
CA LEU A 72 -2.73 15.48 -8.51
C LEU A 72 -3.78 15.00 -9.51
N CYS A 73 -3.34 14.36 -10.59
CA CYS A 73 -4.25 13.85 -11.63
C CYS A 73 -5.18 12.75 -11.07
N LYS A 74 -4.66 11.84 -10.23
CA LYS A 74 -5.50 10.83 -9.59
C LYS A 74 -6.48 11.45 -8.60
N MET A 75 -6.06 12.47 -7.86
CA MET A 75 -6.94 13.18 -6.94
C MET A 75 -8.11 13.84 -7.66
N LEU A 76 -7.86 14.44 -8.82
CA LEU A 76 -8.92 14.97 -9.68
C LEU A 76 -9.83 13.86 -10.21
N ALA A 77 -9.25 12.86 -10.88
CA ALA A 77 -10.00 11.87 -11.62
C ALA A 77 -10.78 10.89 -10.73
N VAL A 78 -10.11 10.36 -9.69
CA VAL A 78 -10.68 9.35 -8.77
C VAL A 78 -11.19 9.99 -7.49
N GLY A 79 -10.41 10.90 -6.88
CA GLY A 79 -10.78 11.56 -5.63
C GLY A 79 -12.05 12.39 -5.75
N LEU A 80 -12.08 13.35 -6.69
CA LEU A 80 -13.26 14.15 -6.98
C LEU A 80 -14.33 13.39 -7.77
N GLY A 81 -13.95 12.31 -8.48
CA GLY A 81 -14.89 11.44 -9.18
C GLY A 81 -15.77 10.60 -8.27
N LYS A 82 -15.41 10.50 -6.98
CA LYS A 82 -16.12 9.71 -5.97
C LYS A 82 -16.32 8.25 -6.44
N ILE A 83 -17.39 7.59 -6.02
CA ILE A 83 -17.70 6.20 -6.40
C ILE A 83 -17.97 6.10 -7.90
N ASP A 84 -18.71 7.03 -8.47
CA ASP A 84 -19.08 7.00 -9.89
C ASP A 84 -17.86 7.08 -10.80
N GLY A 85 -17.00 8.07 -10.56
CA GLY A 85 -15.74 8.23 -11.29
C GLY A 85 -14.79 7.05 -11.05
N ALA A 86 -14.64 6.61 -9.80
CA ALA A 86 -13.79 5.46 -9.49
C ALA A 86 -14.23 4.20 -10.26
N ARG A 87 -15.51 3.86 -10.25
CA ARG A 87 -16.05 2.70 -11.00
C ARG A 87 -15.81 2.80 -12.49
N ALA A 88 -16.12 3.96 -13.09
CA ALA A 88 -15.95 4.17 -14.53
C ALA A 88 -14.47 4.03 -14.96
N LEU A 89 -13.57 4.65 -14.22
CA LEU A 89 -12.15 4.64 -14.53
C LEU A 89 -11.48 3.29 -14.26
N HIS A 90 -11.88 2.57 -13.20
CA HIS A 90 -11.39 1.22 -12.94
C HIS A 90 -11.82 0.23 -14.03
N ALA A 91 -13.08 0.29 -14.48
CA ALA A 91 -13.59 -0.58 -15.55
C ALA A 91 -12.85 -0.38 -16.88
N ALA A 92 -12.38 0.84 -17.16
CA ALA A 92 -11.68 1.18 -18.40
C ALA A 92 -10.15 1.16 -18.30
N GLY A 93 -9.59 0.90 -17.11
CA GLY A 93 -8.16 0.85 -16.86
C GLY A 93 -7.56 2.20 -16.43
N LEU A 94 -7.09 2.26 -15.18
CA LEU A 94 -6.63 3.49 -14.53
C LEU A 94 -5.43 4.15 -15.22
N ALA A 95 -4.50 3.37 -15.76
CA ALA A 95 -3.27 3.91 -16.35
C ALA A 95 -3.52 4.89 -17.51
N ALA A 96 -4.52 4.60 -18.34
CA ALA A 96 -4.88 5.43 -19.48
C ALA A 96 -5.93 6.50 -19.11
N THR A 97 -6.85 6.17 -18.20
CA THR A 97 -8.02 7.01 -17.93
C THR A 97 -7.75 8.14 -16.94
N ILE A 98 -6.82 7.97 -15.97
CA ILE A 98 -6.48 9.03 -15.00
C ILE A 98 -5.98 10.29 -15.69
N PRO A 99 -4.97 10.24 -16.60
CA PRO A 99 -4.50 11.45 -17.29
C PRO A 99 -5.59 12.11 -18.14
N ALA A 100 -6.36 11.32 -18.89
CA ALA A 100 -7.42 11.80 -19.77
C ALA A 100 -8.57 12.47 -18.99
N ALA A 101 -9.00 11.88 -17.88
CA ALA A 101 -10.02 12.48 -17.03
C ALA A 101 -9.52 13.79 -16.35
N ALA A 102 -8.27 13.80 -15.87
CA ALA A 102 -7.67 14.99 -15.27
C ALA A 102 -7.59 16.15 -16.26
N GLU A 103 -7.26 15.90 -17.52
CA GLU A 103 -7.22 16.91 -18.58
C GLU A 103 -8.59 17.56 -18.80
N ILE A 104 -9.66 16.78 -18.85
CA ILE A 104 -11.03 17.30 -18.99
C ILE A 104 -11.40 18.17 -17.78
N ILE A 105 -11.09 17.73 -16.56
CA ILE A 105 -11.38 18.46 -15.33
C ILE A 105 -10.60 19.78 -15.29
N LEU A 106 -9.32 19.75 -15.63
CA LEU A 106 -8.46 20.95 -15.65
C LEU A 106 -8.87 21.94 -16.74
N SER A 107 -9.37 21.47 -17.89
CA SER A 107 -9.94 22.33 -18.93
C SER A 107 -11.16 23.10 -18.42
N ALA A 108 -11.99 22.48 -17.60
CA ALA A 108 -13.12 23.13 -16.96
C ALA A 108 -12.72 24.00 -15.73
N ARG A 109 -11.54 23.74 -15.14
CA ARG A 109 -11.02 24.43 -13.93
C ARG A 109 -9.56 24.89 -14.11
N PRO A 110 -9.29 25.80 -15.07
CA PRO A 110 -7.92 26.19 -15.44
C PRO A 110 -7.18 26.98 -14.35
N ARG A 111 -7.91 27.54 -13.37
CA ARG A 111 -7.33 28.24 -12.21
C ARG A 111 -6.88 27.32 -11.08
N SER A 112 -6.83 26.01 -11.32
CA SER A 112 -6.41 25.06 -10.29
C SER A 112 -4.91 25.19 -9.97
N ILE A 113 -4.58 25.05 -8.69
CA ILE A 113 -3.21 24.95 -8.17
C ILE A 113 -3.06 23.56 -7.54
N GLY A 114 -1.95 22.90 -7.83
CA GLY A 114 -1.59 21.62 -7.26
C GLY A 114 -0.52 21.78 -6.19
N VAL A 115 -0.69 21.06 -5.09
CA VAL A 115 0.33 20.82 -4.07
C VAL A 115 0.62 19.34 -4.08
N ALA A 116 1.67 18.93 -4.78
CA ALA A 116 2.12 17.56 -4.90
C ALA A 116 3.25 17.29 -3.90
N LEU A 117 3.19 16.18 -3.20
CA LEU A 117 4.23 15.78 -2.27
C LEU A 117 4.65 14.32 -2.48
N ILE A 118 5.90 14.02 -2.14
CA ILE A 118 6.43 12.67 -2.00
C ILE A 118 6.95 12.45 -0.58
N GLU A 119 6.90 11.22 -0.14
CA GLU A 119 7.43 10.79 1.16
C GLU A 119 8.60 9.82 0.95
N ASN A 120 9.49 9.79 1.92
CA ASN A 120 10.57 8.80 1.98
C ASN A 120 10.12 7.51 2.68
N ALA A 121 11.06 6.56 2.85
CA ALA A 121 10.82 5.28 3.51
C ALA A 121 10.41 5.38 5.00
N TYR A 122 10.53 6.57 5.62
CA TYR A 122 10.12 6.84 7.00
C TYR A 122 8.80 7.61 7.09
N GLU A 123 8.03 7.65 6.00
CA GLU A 123 6.77 8.41 5.87
C GLU A 123 6.93 9.93 6.16
N ARG A 124 8.15 10.46 5.99
CA ARG A 124 8.42 11.89 6.11
C ARG A 124 8.39 12.55 4.74
N VAL A 125 7.83 13.75 4.68
CA VAL A 125 7.78 14.53 3.44
C VAL A 125 9.22 14.80 2.95
N ALA A 126 9.53 14.30 1.77
CA ALA A 126 10.85 14.43 1.13
C ALA A 126 10.88 15.60 0.12
N ALA A 127 9.75 15.89 -0.53
CA ALA A 127 9.63 17.05 -1.41
C ALA A 127 8.17 17.51 -1.52
N VAL A 128 7.98 18.81 -1.76
CA VAL A 128 6.69 19.45 -2.05
C VAL A 128 6.86 20.32 -3.28
N GLU A 129 5.97 20.15 -4.25
CA GLU A 129 5.91 20.96 -5.48
C GLU A 129 4.57 21.69 -5.55
N ILE A 130 4.60 23.02 -5.74
CA ILE A 130 3.41 23.84 -5.96
C ILE A 130 3.38 24.25 -7.43
N VAL A 131 2.32 23.85 -8.13
CA VAL A 131 2.27 24.00 -9.59
C VAL A 131 0.89 24.45 -10.07
N HIS A 132 0.84 25.15 -11.20
CA HIS A 132 -0.40 25.47 -11.90
C HIS A 132 -0.96 24.26 -12.67
N ALA A 133 -2.24 24.31 -12.98
CA ALA A 133 -3.02 23.27 -13.64
C ALA A 133 -2.30 22.60 -14.82
N GLN A 134 -1.66 23.39 -15.67
CA GLN A 134 -0.99 22.92 -16.89
C GLN A 134 0.19 21.97 -16.60
N ARG A 135 0.74 22.00 -15.38
CA ARG A 135 1.91 21.19 -15.02
C ARG A 135 1.57 19.95 -14.20
N PHE A 136 0.30 19.70 -13.86
CA PHE A 136 -0.07 18.58 -12.99
C PHE A 136 0.46 17.23 -13.50
N ALA A 137 0.19 16.92 -14.76
CA ALA A 137 0.62 15.64 -15.33
C ALA A 137 2.14 15.49 -15.44
N GLU A 138 2.86 16.56 -15.74
CA GLU A 138 4.34 16.57 -15.76
C GLU A 138 4.91 16.37 -14.36
N THR A 139 4.37 17.10 -13.39
CA THR A 139 4.78 17.03 -11.99
C THR A 139 4.55 15.62 -11.42
N ASP A 140 3.37 15.05 -11.63
CA ASP A 140 3.06 13.67 -11.18
C ASP A 140 4.04 12.66 -11.78
N ARG A 141 4.37 12.75 -13.08
CA ARG A 141 5.35 11.86 -13.74
C ARG A 141 6.76 12.02 -13.16
N THR A 142 7.16 13.25 -12.90
CA THR A 142 8.51 13.54 -12.38
C THR A 142 8.64 13.07 -10.95
N LEU A 143 7.68 13.39 -10.11
CA LEU A 143 7.65 13.00 -8.70
C LEU A 143 7.47 11.48 -8.53
N LEU A 144 6.74 10.81 -9.43
CA LEU A 144 6.63 9.35 -9.39
C LEU A 144 7.99 8.66 -9.58
N LYS A 145 8.83 9.17 -10.48
CA LYS A 145 10.21 8.64 -10.65
C LYS A 145 11.06 8.84 -9.40
N ALA A 146 10.90 9.98 -8.73
CA ALA A 146 11.58 10.23 -7.45
C ALA A 146 11.03 9.34 -6.33
N ALA A 147 9.71 9.18 -6.24
CA ALA A 147 9.05 8.32 -5.26
C ALA A 147 9.48 6.84 -5.39
N TRP A 148 9.69 6.34 -6.62
CA TRP A 148 10.24 5.01 -6.83
C TRP A 148 11.64 4.81 -6.23
N LYS A 149 12.47 5.85 -6.22
CA LYS A 149 13.81 5.80 -5.61
C LYS A 149 13.77 5.84 -4.08
N LEU A 150 12.70 6.43 -3.53
CA LEU A 150 12.49 6.58 -2.09
C LEU A 150 11.67 5.43 -1.49
N LEU A 151 11.11 4.55 -2.32
CA LEU A 151 10.36 3.40 -1.85
C LEU A 151 11.26 2.47 -1.04
N PRO A 152 10.87 2.09 0.19
CA PRO A 152 11.63 1.13 0.97
C PRO A 152 11.69 -0.22 0.25
N ARG A 153 12.78 -0.97 0.44
CA ARG A 153 12.98 -2.28 -0.18
C ARG A 153 13.55 -3.27 0.81
N ILE A 154 13.19 -4.52 0.65
CA ILE A 154 13.91 -5.63 1.27
C ILE A 154 15.23 -5.77 0.51
N PRO A 155 16.40 -5.77 1.19
CA PRO A 155 17.72 -5.71 0.53
C PRO A 155 18.16 -7.04 -0.09
N VAL A 156 17.22 -7.94 -0.40
CA VAL A 156 17.44 -9.18 -1.17
C VAL A 156 16.36 -9.32 -2.24
N GLU A 157 16.74 -9.81 -3.40
CA GLU A 157 15.81 -10.00 -4.51
C GLU A 157 15.04 -11.32 -4.45
N ALA A 158 15.50 -12.28 -3.65
CA ALA A 158 14.86 -13.57 -3.49
C ALA A 158 15.10 -14.17 -2.11
N ALA A 159 14.09 -14.88 -1.59
CA ALA A 159 14.20 -15.77 -0.44
C ALA A 159 13.13 -16.86 -0.53
N ASP A 160 13.34 -17.97 0.20
CA ASP A 160 12.39 -19.08 0.23
C ASP A 160 11.13 -18.73 1.03
N LEU A 161 11.30 -18.00 2.14
CA LEU A 161 10.21 -17.57 3.00
C LEU A 161 10.35 -16.09 3.39
N LEU A 162 9.31 -15.34 3.15
CA LEU A 162 9.11 -14.01 3.74
C LEU A 162 8.05 -14.11 4.85
N ILE A 163 8.43 -13.75 6.07
CA ILE A 163 7.54 -13.63 7.21
C ILE A 163 7.16 -12.15 7.36
N VAL A 164 5.87 -11.84 7.23
CA VAL A 164 5.29 -10.52 7.45
C VAL A 164 4.48 -10.59 8.74
N GLU A 165 4.94 -9.92 9.80
CA GLU A 165 4.25 -10.02 11.08
C GLU A 165 2.89 -9.34 11.07
N GLU A 166 2.79 -8.18 10.44
CA GLU A 166 1.55 -7.42 10.36
C GLU A 166 1.22 -7.02 8.91
N LEU A 167 -0.03 -7.26 8.52
CA LEU A 167 -0.65 -6.70 7.33
C LEU A 167 -1.85 -5.85 7.73
N GLY A 168 -2.22 -4.88 6.90
CA GLY A 168 -3.41 -4.09 7.18
C GLY A 168 -3.61 -2.93 6.22
N LYS A 169 -4.83 -2.44 6.16
CA LYS A 169 -5.24 -1.35 5.28
C LYS A 169 -4.54 -0.03 5.63
N ASP A 170 -4.17 0.15 6.87
CA ASP A 170 -3.37 1.27 7.40
C ASP A 170 -1.88 1.16 7.01
N ILE A 171 -1.40 -0.05 6.69
CA ILE A 171 -0.03 -0.30 6.24
C ILE A 171 0.08 -0.08 4.73
N SER A 172 -0.81 -0.71 3.96
CA SER A 172 -0.86 -0.58 2.51
C SER A 172 -2.30 -0.71 2.00
N GLY A 173 -2.61 -0.07 0.90
CA GLY A 173 -3.92 -0.21 0.25
C GLY A 173 -4.31 -1.66 -0.09
N THR A 174 -3.34 -2.56 -0.15
CA THR A 174 -3.47 -4.01 -0.34
C THR A 174 -2.96 -4.80 0.86
N GLY A 175 -3.10 -4.27 2.06
CA GLY A 175 -2.67 -4.91 3.31
C GLY A 175 -1.15 -5.06 3.43
N MET A 176 -0.53 -5.70 2.46
CA MET A 176 0.91 -5.72 2.19
C MET A 176 1.16 -5.02 0.84
N ASP A 177 2.27 -4.30 0.71
CA ASP A 177 2.60 -3.61 -0.54
C ASP A 177 3.19 -4.57 -1.56
N PRO A 178 2.52 -4.82 -2.71
CA PRO A 178 3.04 -5.70 -3.76
C PRO A 178 4.34 -5.19 -4.39
N ASN A 179 4.66 -3.90 -4.27
CA ASN A 179 5.94 -3.36 -4.71
C ASN A 179 7.11 -3.90 -3.88
N ILE A 180 6.84 -4.32 -2.64
CA ILE A 180 7.80 -4.86 -1.67
C ILE A 180 7.86 -6.39 -1.74
N ILE A 181 6.68 -7.05 -1.76
CA ILE A 181 6.61 -8.52 -1.68
C ILE A 181 6.61 -9.22 -3.03
N GLY A 182 6.59 -8.45 -4.12
CA GLY A 182 6.51 -8.93 -5.51
C GLY A 182 5.14 -8.69 -6.13
N MET A 183 5.09 -7.81 -7.13
CA MET A 183 3.87 -7.49 -7.87
C MET A 183 3.30 -8.71 -8.60
N TRP A 184 4.14 -9.68 -8.94
CA TRP A 184 3.75 -10.93 -9.58
C TRP A 184 2.77 -11.77 -8.76
N ARG A 185 2.77 -11.63 -7.43
CA ARG A 185 1.80 -12.30 -6.55
C ARG A 185 0.38 -11.84 -6.80
N ARG A 186 0.22 -10.65 -7.37
CA ARG A 186 -1.09 -10.09 -7.70
C ARG A 186 -1.48 -10.31 -9.16
N PHE A 187 -0.54 -10.12 -10.07
CA PHE A 187 -0.83 -10.07 -11.52
C PHE A 187 -0.09 -11.11 -12.33
N GLY A 188 0.72 -11.98 -11.70
CA GLY A 188 1.63 -12.85 -12.42
C GLY A 188 2.80 -12.09 -13.07
N GLY A 189 3.49 -12.72 -13.99
CA GLY A 189 4.63 -12.15 -14.68
C GLY A 189 5.97 -12.46 -14.04
N GLU A 190 6.95 -11.58 -14.23
CA GLU A 190 8.30 -11.73 -13.71
C GLU A 190 8.33 -11.69 -12.18
N ARG A 191 9.02 -12.66 -11.58
CA ARG A 191 9.11 -12.81 -10.13
C ARG A 191 10.26 -11.98 -9.55
N THR A 192 10.04 -10.67 -9.44
CA THR A 192 11.01 -9.73 -8.86
C THR A 192 10.30 -8.72 -7.94
N PRO A 193 10.64 -8.65 -6.63
CA PRO A 193 11.43 -9.66 -5.88
C PRO A 193 10.70 -11.02 -5.83
N ASN A 194 11.48 -12.11 -5.67
CA ASN A 194 10.96 -13.47 -5.63
C ASN A 194 11.00 -14.07 -4.22
N PHE A 195 10.00 -13.82 -3.43
CA PHE A 195 9.76 -14.57 -2.20
C PHE A 195 8.89 -15.78 -2.53
N ALA A 196 9.47 -16.98 -2.50
CA ALA A 196 8.79 -18.20 -2.95
C ALA A 196 7.52 -18.46 -2.13
N ARG A 197 7.56 -18.20 -0.83
CA ARG A 197 6.43 -18.28 0.10
C ARG A 197 6.34 -17.00 0.94
N VAL A 198 5.12 -16.59 1.28
CA VAL A 198 4.83 -15.48 2.20
C VAL A 198 3.91 -15.98 3.30
N ALA A 199 4.32 -15.78 4.55
CA ALA A 199 3.50 -16.02 5.74
C ALA A 199 3.11 -14.66 6.35
N ALA A 200 1.80 -14.39 6.46
CA ALA A 200 1.26 -13.18 7.06
C ALA A 200 0.60 -13.55 8.40
N LEU A 201 1.14 -13.04 9.51
CA LEU A 201 0.84 -13.60 10.84
C LEU A 201 -0.29 -12.88 11.57
N ARG A 202 -0.46 -11.56 11.39
CA ARG A 202 -1.46 -10.77 12.13
C ARG A 202 -2.08 -9.68 11.27
N LEU A 203 -3.34 -9.40 11.52
CA LEU A 203 -4.02 -8.21 11.00
C LEU A 203 -3.76 -7.04 11.96
N SER A 204 -3.31 -5.91 11.43
CA SER A 204 -3.08 -4.71 12.23
C SER A 204 -4.39 -4.19 12.87
N ARG A 205 -4.29 -3.58 14.03
CA ARG A 205 -5.44 -2.98 14.71
C ARG A 205 -6.04 -1.81 13.91
N GLY A 206 -5.17 -1.03 13.25
CA GLY A 206 -5.59 0.12 12.42
C GLY A 206 -6.34 -0.30 11.15
N SER A 207 -6.30 -1.57 10.77
CA SER A 207 -7.07 -2.12 9.66
C SER A 207 -8.56 -2.33 9.95
N HIS A 208 -8.97 -2.31 11.22
CA HIS A 208 -10.36 -2.50 11.66
C HIS A 208 -11.04 -3.73 11.03
N GLY A 209 -10.31 -4.85 10.94
CA GLY A 209 -10.81 -6.10 10.35
C GLY A 209 -10.66 -6.19 8.82
N ASN A 210 -10.33 -5.11 8.11
CA ASN A 210 -10.19 -5.13 6.67
C ASN A 210 -8.86 -5.79 6.26
N ALA A 211 -8.93 -7.04 5.82
CA ALA A 211 -7.80 -7.85 5.39
C ALA A 211 -7.59 -7.86 3.87
N ASN A 212 -8.00 -6.80 3.16
CA ASN A 212 -7.79 -6.70 1.72
C ASN A 212 -6.31 -6.86 1.37
N GLY A 213 -5.98 -7.88 0.58
CA GLY A 213 -4.61 -8.27 0.21
C GLY A 213 -4.07 -9.47 0.98
N ILE A 214 -4.83 -10.08 1.91
CA ILE A 214 -4.44 -11.32 2.58
C ILE A 214 -4.16 -12.45 1.58
N GLY A 215 -4.86 -12.47 0.44
CA GLY A 215 -4.67 -13.45 -0.63
C GLY A 215 -3.32 -13.36 -1.36
N LEU A 216 -2.48 -12.37 -1.05
CA LEU A 216 -1.11 -12.29 -1.55
C LEU A 216 -0.14 -13.17 -0.72
N ALA A 217 -0.55 -13.63 0.47
CA ALA A 217 0.18 -14.58 1.28
C ALA A 217 -0.16 -16.04 0.89
N ASP A 218 0.75 -16.96 1.20
CA ASP A 218 0.55 -18.41 1.06
C ASP A 218 0.02 -19.02 2.37
N PHE A 219 0.42 -18.44 3.51
CA PHE A 219 0.09 -18.90 4.84
C PHE A 219 -0.38 -17.77 5.75
N THR A 220 -1.26 -18.10 6.67
CA THR A 220 -1.70 -17.19 7.74
C THR A 220 -2.06 -17.98 9.00
N THR A 221 -2.41 -17.28 10.07
CA THR A 221 -2.78 -17.86 11.35
C THR A 221 -4.29 -17.86 11.57
N ARG A 222 -4.77 -18.72 12.47
CA ARG A 222 -6.16 -18.74 12.91
C ARG A 222 -6.56 -17.39 13.51
N THR A 223 -5.69 -16.81 14.34
CA THR A 223 -5.92 -15.49 14.93
C THR A 223 -6.15 -14.41 13.89
N THR A 224 -5.39 -14.43 12.80
CA THR A 224 -5.60 -13.49 11.68
C THR A 224 -6.94 -13.76 10.99
N ALA A 225 -7.22 -15.02 10.65
CA ALA A 225 -8.45 -15.40 9.96
C ALA A 225 -9.72 -15.04 10.76
N ASP A 226 -9.68 -15.22 12.08
CA ASP A 226 -10.80 -14.92 12.99
C ASP A 226 -11.00 -13.39 13.20
N ALA A 227 -9.95 -12.58 12.94
CA ALA A 227 -10.01 -11.11 13.03
C ALA A 227 -10.55 -10.44 11.77
N ILE A 228 -10.80 -11.19 10.68
CA ILE A 228 -11.22 -10.61 9.39
C ILE A 228 -12.70 -10.20 9.43
N ASP A 229 -12.97 -8.92 9.12
CA ASP A 229 -14.27 -8.48 8.64
C ASP A 229 -14.39 -8.79 7.15
N TRP A 230 -15.13 -9.84 6.84
CA TRP A 230 -15.31 -10.30 5.47
C TRP A 230 -16.13 -9.34 4.62
N SER A 231 -17.08 -8.60 5.21
CA SER A 231 -17.89 -7.62 4.49
C SER A 231 -17.02 -6.47 3.97
N GLU A 232 -16.20 -5.89 4.84
CA GLU A 232 -15.28 -4.82 4.50
C GLU A 232 -14.21 -5.30 3.52
N THR A 233 -13.65 -6.49 3.75
CA THR A 233 -12.62 -7.09 2.90
C THR A 233 -13.12 -7.34 1.48
N TYR A 234 -14.31 -7.94 1.34
CA TYR A 234 -14.90 -8.24 0.03
C TYR A 234 -15.33 -6.98 -0.70
N THR A 235 -15.89 -5.99 0.01
CA THR A 235 -16.22 -4.70 -0.59
C THR A 235 -15.01 -4.06 -1.25
N ASN A 236 -13.84 -4.10 -0.60
CA ASN A 236 -12.60 -3.58 -1.17
C ASN A 236 -12.12 -4.39 -2.37
N ALA A 237 -12.08 -5.72 -2.27
CA ALA A 237 -11.60 -6.59 -3.33
C ALA A 237 -12.47 -6.50 -4.60
N LEU A 238 -13.79 -6.47 -4.44
CA LEU A 238 -14.75 -6.33 -5.54
C LEU A 238 -14.69 -4.95 -6.18
N THR A 239 -14.52 -3.89 -5.40
CA THR A 239 -14.32 -2.53 -5.93
C THR A 239 -13.02 -2.42 -6.73
N ALA A 240 -11.99 -3.16 -6.33
CA ALA A 240 -10.72 -3.24 -7.06
C ALA A 240 -10.78 -4.18 -8.29
N LEU A 241 -11.89 -4.85 -8.54
CA LEU A 241 -12.09 -5.88 -9.57
C LEU A 241 -11.08 -7.04 -9.45
N ASP A 242 -10.65 -7.35 -8.23
CA ASP A 242 -9.61 -8.32 -7.94
C ASP A 242 -10.00 -9.18 -6.72
N PRO A 243 -10.93 -10.15 -6.89
CA PRO A 243 -11.35 -11.00 -5.78
C PRO A 243 -10.23 -11.89 -5.24
N GLY A 244 -9.18 -12.16 -6.04
CA GLY A 244 -8.05 -13.00 -5.64
C GLY A 244 -7.29 -12.46 -4.41
N ILE A 245 -7.23 -11.15 -4.25
CA ILE A 245 -6.55 -10.53 -3.10
C ILE A 245 -7.27 -10.73 -1.76
N ALA A 246 -8.49 -11.24 -1.77
CA ALA A 246 -9.28 -11.58 -0.58
C ALA A 246 -9.38 -13.10 -0.34
N HIS A 247 -8.67 -13.94 -1.10
CA HIS A 247 -8.63 -15.37 -0.83
C HIS A 247 -7.95 -15.65 0.51
N LEU A 248 -8.52 -16.56 1.29
CA LEU A 248 -7.91 -16.96 2.55
C LEU A 248 -6.73 -17.92 2.27
N PRO A 249 -5.51 -17.61 2.74
CA PRO A 249 -4.36 -18.52 2.65
C PRO A 249 -4.54 -19.80 3.48
N VAL A 250 -3.62 -20.74 3.33
CA VAL A 250 -3.52 -21.89 4.25
C VAL A 250 -3.41 -21.38 5.68
N THR A 251 -4.41 -21.71 6.51
CA THR A 251 -4.55 -21.17 7.87
C THR A 251 -4.12 -22.18 8.91
N LEU A 252 -3.09 -21.86 9.69
CA LEU A 252 -2.52 -22.70 10.74
C LEU A 252 -2.92 -22.18 12.13
N PRO A 253 -2.88 -23.07 13.17
CA PRO A 253 -3.36 -22.71 14.51
C PRO A 253 -2.55 -21.60 15.19
N THR A 254 -1.22 -21.57 15.01
CA THR A 254 -0.29 -20.64 15.68
C THR A 254 0.74 -20.09 14.70
N ASP A 255 1.49 -19.06 15.11
CA ASP A 255 2.62 -18.53 14.33
C ASP A 255 3.69 -19.62 14.12
N TYR A 256 3.99 -20.39 15.17
CA TYR A 256 4.91 -21.52 15.12
C TYR A 256 4.50 -22.54 14.04
N ALA A 257 3.26 -23.02 14.10
CA ALA A 257 2.74 -23.98 13.12
C ALA A 257 2.76 -23.41 11.69
N CYS A 258 2.45 -22.13 11.54
CA CYS A 258 2.48 -21.43 10.27
C CYS A 258 3.89 -21.39 9.67
N ILE A 259 4.86 -20.93 10.44
CA ILE A 259 6.26 -20.77 10.00
C ILE A 259 6.90 -22.14 9.77
N GLU A 260 6.76 -23.10 10.68
CA GLU A 260 7.34 -24.45 10.53
C GLU A 260 6.77 -25.20 9.32
N THR A 261 5.46 -25.06 9.05
CA THR A 261 4.86 -25.66 7.86
C THR A 261 5.45 -25.04 6.57
N ALA A 262 5.60 -23.72 6.54
CA ALA A 262 6.20 -23.02 5.40
C ALA A 262 7.66 -23.45 5.19
N LEU A 263 8.47 -23.49 6.26
CA LEU A 263 9.86 -23.93 6.22
C LEU A 263 9.99 -25.39 5.76
N ALA A 264 9.14 -26.29 6.27
CA ALA A 264 9.13 -27.68 5.87
C ALA A 264 8.87 -27.86 4.36
N LEU A 265 7.97 -27.05 3.78
CA LEU A 265 7.72 -27.07 2.35
C LEU A 265 8.93 -26.53 1.56
N CYS A 266 9.55 -25.45 2.02
CA CYS A 266 10.74 -24.88 1.38
C CYS A 266 11.91 -25.90 1.38
N ARG A 267 12.15 -26.59 2.52
CA ARG A 267 13.18 -27.66 2.61
C ARG A 267 12.92 -28.80 1.61
N ARG A 268 11.66 -29.21 1.46
CA ARG A 268 11.29 -30.31 0.54
C ARG A 268 11.44 -29.90 -0.93
N GLU A 269 11.19 -28.66 -1.27
CA GLU A 269 11.29 -28.17 -2.66
C GLU A 269 12.75 -27.96 -3.09
N ARG A 270 13.62 -27.47 -2.19
CA ARG A 270 14.98 -27.03 -2.54
C ARG A 270 16.12 -27.92 -2.02
N GLY A 271 15.85 -28.77 -1.04
CA GLY A 271 16.84 -29.72 -0.54
C GLY A 271 17.97 -29.09 0.27
N GLY A 272 17.68 -28.14 1.15
CA GLY A 272 18.67 -27.49 2.01
C GLY A 272 18.00 -26.60 3.07
N GLU A 273 18.82 -25.85 3.83
CA GLU A 273 18.29 -24.88 4.77
C GLU A 273 17.69 -23.68 4.02
N PRO A 274 16.40 -23.37 4.27
CA PRO A 274 15.70 -22.28 3.59
C PRO A 274 16.31 -20.91 3.90
N THR A 275 16.27 -20.04 2.90
CA THR A 275 16.55 -18.62 3.09
C THR A 275 15.30 -17.92 3.61
N VAL A 276 15.43 -17.14 4.70
CA VAL A 276 14.31 -16.54 5.41
C VAL A 276 14.54 -15.04 5.57
N VAL A 277 13.50 -14.28 5.30
CA VAL A 277 13.42 -12.84 5.65
C VAL A 277 12.22 -12.66 6.56
N ARG A 278 12.38 -11.89 7.64
CA ARG A 278 11.32 -11.49 8.55
C ARG A 278 11.24 -9.98 8.61
N ILE A 279 10.07 -9.44 8.36
CA ILE A 279 9.77 -8.01 8.44
C ILE A 279 8.58 -7.81 9.37
N ARG A 280 8.52 -6.65 10.04
CA ARG A 280 7.34 -6.30 10.81
C ARG A 280 6.15 -6.07 9.89
N SER A 281 6.32 -5.21 8.91
CA SER A 281 5.32 -4.93 7.87
C SER A 281 6.00 -4.41 6.62
N THR A 282 5.28 -4.30 5.52
CA THR A 282 5.82 -3.70 4.28
C THR A 282 6.04 -2.18 4.38
N ARG A 283 5.59 -1.55 5.46
CA ARG A 283 5.82 -0.13 5.75
C ARG A 283 7.08 0.11 6.57
N GLU A 284 7.46 -0.86 7.40
CA GLU A 284 8.58 -0.75 8.33
C GLU A 284 9.71 -1.70 7.92
N LEU A 285 10.66 -1.20 7.13
CA LEU A 285 11.79 -1.96 6.58
C LEU A 285 13.16 -1.45 7.05
N THR A 286 13.20 -0.53 8.01
CA THR A 286 14.47 -0.02 8.58
C THR A 286 15.26 -1.12 9.26
N TYR A 287 14.57 -2.02 9.95
CA TYR A 287 15.13 -3.21 10.56
C TYR A 287 14.37 -4.44 10.06
N LEU A 288 15.11 -5.45 9.67
CA LEU A 288 14.57 -6.75 9.30
C LEU A 288 15.53 -7.84 9.79
N SER A 289 15.00 -9.04 9.94
CA SER A 289 15.82 -10.21 10.27
C SER A 289 15.95 -11.10 9.04
N ILE A 290 17.15 -11.64 8.83
CA ILE A 290 17.43 -12.55 7.73
C ILE A 290 18.16 -13.80 8.25
N SER A 291 18.02 -14.90 7.55
CA SER A 291 18.82 -16.09 7.80
C SER A 291 20.27 -15.88 7.36
N GLU A 292 21.20 -16.54 8.05
CA GLU A 292 22.65 -16.35 7.85
C GLU A 292 23.09 -16.64 6.42
N ASN A 293 22.47 -17.59 5.74
CA ASN A 293 22.75 -17.94 4.36
C ASN A 293 22.38 -16.87 3.31
N LEU A 294 21.70 -15.78 3.72
CA LEU A 294 21.44 -14.60 2.88
C LEU A 294 22.49 -13.51 3.01
N ILE A 295 23.38 -13.55 4.01
CA ILE A 295 24.34 -12.48 4.29
C ILE A 295 25.20 -12.16 3.04
N GLY A 296 25.65 -13.19 2.33
CA GLY A 296 26.48 -13.00 1.12
C GLY A 296 25.74 -12.39 -0.09
N HIS A 297 24.45 -12.17 0.00
CA HIS A 297 23.61 -11.59 -1.05
C HIS A 297 23.16 -10.16 -0.75
N LEU A 298 23.60 -9.59 0.39
CA LEU A 298 23.24 -8.24 0.78
C LEU A 298 24.09 -7.19 0.05
N PRO A 299 23.52 -6.01 -0.26
CA PRO A 299 24.27 -4.85 -0.71
C PRO A 299 25.28 -4.35 0.35
N ASP A 300 26.35 -3.69 -0.09
CA ASP A 300 27.42 -3.20 0.78
C ASP A 300 26.99 -2.10 1.76
N ASP A 301 25.88 -1.40 1.47
CA ASP A 301 25.33 -0.31 2.28
C ASP A 301 24.40 -0.79 3.41
N VAL A 302 24.22 -2.11 3.57
CA VAL A 302 23.42 -2.71 4.62
C VAL A 302 24.26 -2.94 5.87
N THR A 303 23.83 -2.39 7.01
CA THR A 303 24.46 -2.66 8.31
C THR A 303 23.94 -3.98 8.89
N ILE A 304 24.87 -4.93 9.12
CA ILE A 304 24.57 -6.22 9.69
C ILE A 304 24.83 -6.20 11.20
N THR A 305 23.81 -6.53 11.99
CA THR A 305 23.94 -6.75 13.43
C THR A 305 23.64 -8.23 13.74
N ARG A 306 24.63 -8.96 14.23
CA ARG A 306 24.42 -10.38 14.61
C ARG A 306 23.77 -10.48 15.98
N SER A 307 22.81 -11.40 16.13
CA SER A 307 22.30 -11.78 17.45
C SER A 307 23.39 -12.53 18.25
N ALA A 308 23.59 -12.13 19.49
CA ALA A 308 24.56 -12.79 20.38
C ALA A 308 24.18 -14.25 20.71
N SER A 309 22.88 -14.59 20.64
CA SER A 309 22.35 -15.94 20.94
C SER A 309 22.30 -16.87 19.73
N GLY A 310 22.52 -16.35 18.51
CA GLY A 310 22.29 -17.12 17.29
C GLY A 310 20.83 -17.51 17.06
N GLU A 311 19.91 -17.03 17.91
CA GLU A 311 18.49 -17.35 17.80
C GLU A 311 17.85 -16.62 16.64
N THR A 312 17.12 -17.37 15.84
CA THR A 312 16.49 -16.87 14.62
C THR A 312 15.02 -16.49 14.84
N LEU A 313 14.26 -17.34 15.53
CA LEU A 313 12.83 -17.16 15.76
C LEU A 313 12.50 -17.72 17.15
N ALA A 314 12.06 -16.87 18.06
CA ALA A 314 11.63 -17.28 19.39
C ALA A 314 10.10 -17.21 19.49
N PHE A 315 9.50 -18.20 20.16
CA PHE A 315 8.05 -18.31 20.38
C PHE A 315 7.75 -18.42 21.86
N ASP A 316 6.57 -17.96 22.25
CA ASP A 316 6.05 -18.24 23.59
C ASP A 316 5.43 -19.65 23.69
N ASP A 317 4.96 -20.03 24.87
CA ASP A 317 4.35 -21.33 25.15
C ASP A 317 3.05 -21.56 24.34
N ALA A 318 2.40 -20.50 23.86
CA ALA A 318 1.23 -20.56 22.99
C ALA A 318 1.59 -20.65 21.50
N GLY A 319 2.88 -20.63 21.16
CA GLY A 319 3.39 -20.67 19.80
C GLY A 319 3.25 -19.34 19.05
N VAL A 320 3.15 -18.23 19.78
CA VAL A 320 3.15 -16.87 19.21
C VAL A 320 4.59 -16.41 19.01
N LEU A 321 4.90 -15.88 17.85
CA LEU A 321 6.22 -15.36 17.52
C LEU A 321 6.51 -14.12 18.39
N LEU A 322 7.62 -14.18 19.14
CA LEU A 322 8.04 -13.08 19.98
C LEU A 322 8.54 -11.89 19.15
N PRO A 323 8.25 -10.66 19.59
CA PRO A 323 8.75 -9.45 18.92
C PRO A 323 10.28 -9.45 18.86
N ASP A 324 10.84 -9.00 17.74
CA ASP A 324 12.27 -8.72 17.70
C ASP A 324 12.57 -7.50 18.59
N GLN A 325 13.36 -7.69 19.64
CA GLN A 325 13.66 -6.64 20.63
C GLN A 325 14.30 -5.39 20.02
N ARG A 326 14.96 -5.52 18.87
CA ARG A 326 15.60 -4.41 18.15
C ARG A 326 14.56 -3.47 17.55
N TRP A 327 13.39 -3.96 17.15
CA TRP A 327 12.30 -3.11 16.70
C TRP A 327 11.67 -2.30 17.82
N ALA A 328 11.55 -2.91 19.00
CA ALA A 328 11.06 -2.20 20.18
C ALA A 328 12.01 -1.04 20.60
N ALA A 329 13.31 -1.25 20.53
CA ALA A 329 14.31 -0.22 20.84
C ALA A 329 14.28 0.94 19.82
N TYR A 330 13.98 0.70 18.56
CA TYR A 330 13.84 1.76 17.55
C TYR A 330 12.65 2.67 17.84
N HIS A 331 11.48 2.09 18.15
CA HIS A 331 10.27 2.87 18.43
C HIS A 331 10.33 3.67 19.73
N ALA A 332 11.20 3.30 20.67
CA ALA A 332 11.44 4.07 21.88
C ALA A 332 12.29 5.34 21.64
N ASN A 333 12.95 5.45 20.48
CA ASN A 333 13.87 6.53 20.14
C ASN A 333 13.39 7.43 18.97
N VAL A 334 12.20 7.19 18.41
CA VAL A 334 11.56 7.97 17.34
C VAL A 334 10.26 8.59 17.84
#